data_891009c5573c28fabe025f087c432472
#
_entry.id   891009c5573c28fabe025f087c432472
#
_cell.length_a   1.000
_cell.length_b   1.000
_cell.length_c   1.000
_cell.angle_alpha   90.00
_cell.angle_beta   90.00
_cell.angle_gamma   90.00
#
_symmetry.space_group_name_H-M   'P 1'
#
loop_
_entity.id
_entity.type
_entity.pdbx_description
1 polymer ?
#
loop_
_entity_poly.entity_id
_entity_poly.type
_entity_poly.pdbx_seq_one_letter_code
_entity_poly.pdbx_strand_id
1 'polypeptide(L)'
;MIYKFNLFLFFVLCLEGCTVAPPKHPDDLCAVFQEKANDDWYEDVKESADKWGVPIDVQMAIMHQESHFVADARAPRIWFLGIIPWFRESSSYGYAQATDDTWDTYLKDAGGWWSDRDDFSDAIDFIGWYANRSYIRLGIAKSDAKYQYVAYHEGVWGYRSKHYLKNAPLKKVAEKVERRAKVFKQQLSNCKMN
;
A
#
# COMPACT_ATOMS: atom_id res chain seq x y z
N MET A 1 14.73 -64.46 -1.43
CA MET A 1 13.66 -63.51 -1.68
C MET A 1 14.14 -62.15 -1.12
N ILE A 2 14.75 -61.30 -1.99
CA ILE A 2 15.42 -60.08 -1.54
C ILE A 2 14.47 -58.91 -1.86
N TYR A 3 13.89 -58.27 -0.85
CA TYR A 3 13.08 -57.08 -0.99
C TYR A 3 13.98 -55.89 -1.28
N LYS A 4 13.84 -55.30 -2.48
CA LYS A 4 14.45 -54.03 -2.84
C LYS A 4 13.62 -52.91 -2.23
N PHE A 5 14.15 -52.27 -1.20
CA PHE A 5 13.60 -51.05 -0.62
C PHE A 5 13.91 -49.85 -1.53
N ASN A 6 12.93 -49.39 -2.29
CA ASN A 6 13.05 -48.18 -3.09
C ASN A 6 12.88 -46.94 -2.14
N LEU A 7 14.02 -46.34 -1.83
CA LEU A 7 14.05 -45.05 -1.08
C LEU A 7 13.65 -43.93 -2.05
N PHE A 8 12.41 -43.52 -2.00
CA PHE A 8 11.92 -42.34 -2.75
C PHE A 8 12.41 -41.10 -2.00
N LEU A 9 13.50 -40.50 -2.51
CA LEU A 9 14.04 -39.24 -1.98
C LEU A 9 13.10 -38.09 -2.41
N PHE A 10 12.24 -37.63 -1.50
CA PHE A 10 11.38 -36.45 -1.68
C PHE A 10 12.28 -35.20 -1.65
N PHE A 11 12.58 -34.65 -2.82
CA PHE A 11 13.28 -33.38 -2.95
C PHE A 11 12.25 -32.27 -2.66
N VAL A 12 12.20 -31.79 -1.41
CA VAL A 12 11.43 -30.60 -1.05
C VAL A 12 12.18 -29.40 -1.60
N LEU A 13 11.74 -28.87 -2.75
CA LEU A 13 12.15 -27.56 -3.23
C LEU A 13 11.56 -26.52 -2.26
N CYS A 14 12.38 -25.99 -1.36
CA CYS A 14 12.06 -24.76 -0.65
C CYS A 14 12.09 -23.62 -1.68
N LEU A 15 10.91 -23.23 -2.17
CA LEU A 15 10.73 -21.96 -2.86
C LEU A 15 10.78 -20.87 -1.76
N GLU A 16 12.00 -20.38 -1.49
CA GLU A 16 12.14 -19.12 -0.74
C GLU A 16 11.58 -18.04 -1.65
N GLY A 17 10.36 -17.59 -1.38
CA GLY A 17 9.80 -16.39 -1.98
C GLY A 17 10.70 -15.22 -1.58
N CYS A 18 11.33 -14.56 -2.52
CA CYS A 18 12.04 -13.30 -2.30
C CYS A 18 11.02 -12.23 -1.91
N THR A 19 10.75 -12.07 -0.61
CA THR A 19 10.02 -10.89 -0.11
C THR A 19 10.96 -9.71 -0.13
N VAL A 20 10.55 -8.62 -0.78
CA VAL A 20 11.30 -7.36 -0.76
C VAL A 20 11.30 -6.83 0.67
N ALA A 21 12.49 -6.63 1.25
CA ALA A 21 12.61 -6.09 2.59
C ALA A 21 12.15 -4.61 2.60
N PRO A 22 11.44 -4.15 3.64
CA PRO A 22 11.04 -2.76 3.73
C PRO A 22 12.26 -1.84 3.83
N PRO A 23 12.15 -0.57 3.36
CA PRO A 23 13.23 0.40 3.43
C PRO A 23 13.76 0.59 4.86
N LYS A 24 15.08 0.78 5.00
CA LYS A 24 15.73 0.98 6.30
C LYS A 24 15.32 2.28 6.97
N HIS A 25 15.02 3.29 6.17
CA HIS A 25 14.65 4.64 6.63
C HIS A 25 13.32 5.08 6.02
N PRO A 26 12.18 4.44 6.38
CA PRO A 26 10.89 4.69 5.73
C PRO A 26 10.35 6.11 5.95
N ASP A 27 10.89 6.84 6.93
CA ASP A 27 10.53 8.23 7.23
C ASP A 27 11.32 9.26 6.41
N ASP A 28 12.35 8.83 5.68
CA ASP A 28 13.15 9.65 4.77
C ASP A 28 12.92 9.20 3.33
N LEU A 29 12.07 9.94 2.61
CA LEU A 29 11.66 9.57 1.26
C LEU A 29 12.82 9.62 0.25
N CYS A 30 13.79 10.51 0.45
CA CYS A 30 14.98 10.53 -0.37
C CYS A 30 15.84 9.26 -0.16
N ALA A 31 16.00 8.83 1.08
CA ALA A 31 16.70 7.58 1.39
C ALA A 31 15.95 6.36 0.83
N VAL A 32 14.61 6.35 0.89
CA VAL A 32 13.77 5.29 0.31
C VAL A 32 14.06 5.11 -1.19
N PHE A 33 14.08 6.20 -1.95
CA PHE A 33 14.31 6.14 -3.39
C PHE A 33 15.80 5.92 -3.79
N GLN A 34 16.72 6.12 -2.87
CA GLN A 34 18.15 5.88 -3.10
C GLN A 34 18.61 4.49 -2.65
N GLU A 35 17.76 3.71 -2.01
CA GLU A 35 18.08 2.33 -1.69
C GLU A 35 18.11 1.47 -2.97
N LYS A 36 19.22 0.75 -3.18
CA LYS A 36 19.42 -0.10 -4.37
C LYS A 36 18.31 -1.15 -4.56
N ALA A 37 17.64 -1.56 -3.50
CA ALA A 37 16.52 -2.51 -3.58
C ALA A 37 15.24 -1.88 -4.13
N ASN A 38 15.18 -0.55 -4.21
CA ASN A 38 14.03 0.26 -4.59
C ASN A 38 14.36 1.21 -5.74
N ASP A 39 15.35 0.88 -6.59
CA ASP A 39 15.88 1.75 -7.63
C ASP A 39 14.81 2.19 -8.66
N ASP A 40 13.78 1.38 -8.88
CA ASP A 40 12.67 1.70 -9.80
C ASP A 40 11.53 2.49 -9.13
N TRP A 41 11.45 2.55 -7.80
CA TRP A 41 10.30 3.11 -7.08
C TRP A 41 10.01 4.58 -7.36
N TYR A 42 11.06 5.36 -7.61
CA TYR A 42 10.86 6.77 -7.96
C TYR A 42 10.18 6.93 -9.33
N GLU A 43 10.60 6.17 -10.32
CA GLU A 43 9.99 6.22 -11.66
C GLU A 43 8.56 5.66 -11.62
N ASP A 44 8.31 4.59 -10.87
CA ASP A 44 6.97 4.00 -10.70
C ASP A 44 5.98 5.02 -10.11
N VAL A 45 6.36 5.68 -9.00
CA VAL A 45 5.47 6.68 -8.38
C VAL A 45 5.33 7.92 -9.24
N LYS A 46 6.34 8.29 -10.01
CA LYS A 46 6.28 9.41 -10.95
C LYS A 46 5.34 9.08 -12.11
N GLU A 47 5.39 7.87 -12.66
CA GLU A 47 4.46 7.40 -13.67
C GLU A 47 3.01 7.44 -13.15
N SER A 48 2.77 6.93 -11.94
CA SER A 48 1.46 7.01 -11.29
C SER A 48 1.02 8.47 -11.09
N ALA A 49 1.94 9.37 -10.67
CA ALA A 49 1.62 10.78 -10.49
C ALA A 49 1.26 11.47 -11.80
N ASP A 50 1.98 11.19 -12.87
CA ASP A 50 1.71 11.73 -14.21
C ASP A 50 0.37 11.20 -14.76
N LYS A 51 0.09 9.91 -14.59
CA LYS A 51 -1.14 9.24 -15.04
C LYS A 51 -2.38 9.75 -14.31
N TRP A 52 -2.32 9.87 -13.01
CA TRP A 52 -3.48 10.18 -12.17
C TRP A 52 -3.55 11.64 -11.72
N GLY A 53 -2.48 12.41 -11.87
CA GLY A 53 -2.36 13.79 -11.41
C GLY A 53 -2.35 13.93 -9.89
N VAL A 54 -1.96 12.89 -9.17
CA VAL A 54 -1.86 12.87 -7.70
C VAL A 54 -0.41 13.07 -7.31
N PRO A 55 -0.07 14.07 -6.44
CA PRO A 55 1.32 14.32 -6.07
C PRO A 55 2.02 13.11 -5.43
N ILE A 56 3.30 12.92 -5.72
CA ILE A 56 4.14 11.85 -5.19
C ILE A 56 4.09 11.79 -3.65
N ASP A 57 4.23 12.95 -3.01
CA ASP A 57 4.22 13.09 -1.56
C ASP A 57 2.91 12.60 -0.93
N VAL A 58 1.77 12.80 -1.59
CA VAL A 58 0.45 12.32 -1.14
C VAL A 58 0.37 10.80 -1.25
N GLN A 59 0.75 10.23 -2.41
CA GLN A 59 0.70 8.79 -2.64
C GLN A 59 1.61 8.04 -1.67
N MET A 60 2.85 8.48 -1.53
CA MET A 60 3.83 7.87 -0.63
C MET A 60 3.45 8.02 0.85
N ALA A 61 2.81 9.13 1.26
CA ALA A 61 2.33 9.31 2.63
C ALA A 61 1.17 8.36 2.96
N ILE A 62 0.30 8.07 2.01
CA ILE A 62 -0.78 7.08 2.16
C ILE A 62 -0.15 5.69 2.29
N MET A 63 0.71 5.26 1.36
CA MET A 63 1.38 3.95 1.40
C MET A 63 2.16 3.76 2.71
N HIS A 64 2.91 4.77 3.13
CA HIS A 64 3.62 4.72 4.41
C HIS A 64 2.67 4.49 5.58
N GLN A 65 1.49 5.13 5.61
CA GLN A 65 0.52 4.94 6.69
C GLN A 65 -0.09 3.53 6.66
N GLU A 66 -0.29 2.96 5.47
CA GLU A 66 -0.94 1.66 5.31
C GLU A 66 -0.01 0.49 5.67
N SER A 67 1.20 0.48 5.16
CA SER A 67 2.10 -0.67 5.29
C SER A 67 3.51 -0.35 5.80
N HIS A 68 3.90 0.93 5.91
CA HIS A 68 5.30 1.34 6.09
C HIS A 68 6.22 0.76 5.01
N PHE A 69 5.70 0.65 3.78
CA PHE A 69 6.39 0.06 2.64
C PHE A 69 6.71 -1.45 2.81
N VAL A 70 5.92 -2.18 3.57
CA VAL A 70 6.03 -3.64 3.70
C VAL A 70 5.19 -4.29 2.60
N ALA A 71 5.85 -5.05 1.70
CA ALA A 71 5.24 -5.66 0.53
C ALA A 71 4.09 -6.62 0.88
N ASP A 72 4.30 -7.49 1.84
CA ASP A 72 3.38 -8.56 2.24
C ASP A 72 2.57 -8.23 3.51
N ALA A 73 2.41 -6.93 3.81
CA ALA A 73 1.65 -6.48 4.98
C ALA A 73 0.22 -7.02 4.96
N ARG A 74 -0.24 -7.50 6.11
CA ARG A 74 -1.56 -8.12 6.26
C ARG A 74 -2.27 -7.61 7.50
N ALA A 75 -3.60 -7.51 7.44
CA ALA A 75 -4.43 -7.26 8.62
C ALA A 75 -4.12 -8.28 9.74
N PRO A 76 -4.15 -7.85 11.01
CA PRO A 76 -3.92 -8.74 12.15
C PRO A 76 -4.89 -9.93 12.14
N ARG A 77 -4.44 -11.06 12.69
CA ARG A 77 -5.31 -12.22 12.89
C ARG A 77 -6.03 -12.10 14.22
N ILE A 78 -7.30 -12.49 14.22
CA ILE A 78 -8.03 -12.77 15.47
C ILE A 78 -7.62 -14.16 15.93
N TRP A 79 -7.35 -14.30 17.22
CA TRP A 79 -6.96 -15.57 17.84
C TRP A 79 -8.13 -16.14 18.64
N PHE A 80 -8.57 -17.33 18.28
CA PHE A 80 -9.57 -18.05 19.08
C PHE A 80 -8.89 -18.61 20.34
N LEU A 81 -9.46 -18.32 21.51
CA LEU A 81 -8.89 -18.67 22.83
C LEU A 81 -7.44 -18.18 23.04
N GLY A 82 -6.99 -17.17 22.27
CA GLY A 82 -5.65 -16.62 22.41
C GLY A 82 -4.51 -17.50 21.85
N ILE A 83 -4.80 -18.70 21.33
CA ILE A 83 -3.79 -19.67 20.89
C ILE A 83 -4.01 -20.23 19.48
N ILE A 84 -5.25 -20.19 18.97
CA ILE A 84 -5.57 -20.73 17.64
C ILE A 84 -5.75 -19.55 16.68
N PRO A 85 -4.92 -19.39 15.62
CA PRO A 85 -5.13 -18.37 14.61
C PRO A 85 -6.43 -18.67 13.86
N TRP A 86 -7.41 -17.76 13.96
CA TRP A 86 -8.73 -17.98 13.40
C TRP A 86 -8.86 -17.30 12.02
N PHE A 87 -9.35 -16.08 11.97
CA PHE A 87 -9.50 -15.34 10.72
C PHE A 87 -8.87 -13.95 10.84
N ARG A 88 -8.78 -13.21 9.72
CA ARG A 88 -8.35 -11.81 9.69
C ARG A 88 -9.56 -10.89 9.71
N GLU A 89 -9.43 -9.74 10.37
CA GLU A 89 -10.51 -8.73 10.42
C GLU A 89 -10.83 -8.14 9.05
N SER A 90 -9.87 -8.17 8.12
CA SER A 90 -9.97 -7.60 6.78
C SER A 90 -9.19 -8.45 5.78
N SER A 91 -9.59 -8.40 4.52
CA SER A 91 -8.83 -8.93 3.38
C SER A 91 -7.70 -8.00 2.91
N SER A 92 -7.43 -6.92 3.66
CA SER A 92 -6.36 -5.95 3.33
C SER A 92 -5.01 -6.63 3.22
N TYR A 93 -4.30 -6.34 2.10
CA TYR A 93 -3.03 -6.93 1.77
C TYR A 93 -2.12 -5.99 0.99
N GLY A 94 -0.81 -6.20 1.13
CA GLY A 94 0.22 -5.57 0.32
C GLY A 94 0.57 -4.15 0.73
N TYR A 95 1.34 -3.48 -0.10
CA TYR A 95 1.81 -2.11 0.13
C TYR A 95 0.68 -1.11 0.39
N ALA A 96 -0.40 -1.22 -0.38
CA ALA A 96 -1.54 -0.30 -0.33
C ALA A 96 -2.64 -0.73 0.65
N GLN A 97 -2.54 -1.89 1.30
CA GLN A 97 -3.58 -2.47 2.16
C GLN A 97 -4.96 -2.49 1.48
N ALA A 98 -4.98 -2.71 0.15
CA ALA A 98 -6.21 -2.83 -0.60
C ALA A 98 -6.99 -4.07 -0.17
N THR A 99 -8.31 -3.93 0.03
CA THR A 99 -9.21 -5.07 0.22
C THR A 99 -9.49 -5.76 -1.11
N ASP A 100 -9.88 -7.05 -1.08
CA ASP A 100 -10.18 -7.84 -2.28
C ASP A 100 -11.19 -7.12 -3.19
N ASP A 101 -12.32 -6.66 -2.66
CA ASP A 101 -13.37 -5.99 -3.43
C ASP A 101 -12.88 -4.70 -4.10
N THR A 102 -12.03 -3.93 -3.40
CA THR A 102 -11.51 -2.67 -3.93
C THR A 102 -10.45 -2.93 -4.99
N TRP A 103 -9.59 -3.93 -4.77
CA TRP A 103 -8.59 -4.35 -5.74
C TRP A 103 -9.25 -4.89 -7.02
N ASP A 104 -10.26 -5.76 -6.90
CA ASP A 104 -11.02 -6.25 -8.04
C ASP A 104 -11.69 -5.13 -8.85
N THR A 105 -12.12 -4.05 -8.16
CA THR A 105 -12.65 -2.87 -8.84
C THR A 105 -11.55 -2.14 -9.61
N TYR A 106 -10.37 -1.99 -9.03
CA TYR A 106 -9.23 -1.38 -9.69
C TYR A 106 -8.79 -2.19 -10.92
N LEU A 107 -8.68 -3.51 -10.80
CA LEU A 107 -8.32 -4.38 -11.93
C LEU A 107 -9.27 -4.22 -13.12
N LYS A 108 -10.55 -4.06 -12.86
CA LYS A 108 -11.58 -3.83 -13.90
C LYS A 108 -11.53 -2.44 -14.51
N ASP A 109 -11.19 -1.42 -13.70
CA ASP A 109 -11.23 -0.02 -14.13
C ASP A 109 -9.92 0.43 -14.81
N ALA A 110 -8.78 -0.04 -14.32
CA ALA A 110 -7.49 0.54 -14.67
C ALA A 110 -6.27 -0.38 -14.51
N GLY A 111 -6.36 -1.42 -13.68
CA GLY A 111 -5.26 -2.34 -13.42
C GLY A 111 -5.02 -3.33 -14.56
N GLY A 112 -3.83 -3.93 -14.55
CA GLY A 112 -3.47 -5.00 -15.47
C GLY A 112 -3.92 -6.38 -14.97
N TRP A 113 -4.06 -7.33 -15.90
CA TRP A 113 -4.36 -8.73 -15.57
C TRP A 113 -3.36 -9.38 -14.60
N TRP A 114 -2.09 -8.90 -14.63
CA TRP A 114 -0.98 -9.44 -13.84
C TRP A 114 -0.64 -8.56 -12.64
N SER A 115 -1.46 -7.53 -12.34
CA SER A 115 -1.19 -6.64 -11.22
C SER A 115 -1.31 -7.35 -9.88
N ASP A 116 -0.34 -7.12 -8.98
CA ASP A 116 -0.27 -7.71 -7.65
C ASP A 116 -0.17 -6.66 -6.55
N ARG A 117 -0.78 -6.93 -5.39
CA ARG A 117 -0.83 -5.98 -4.26
C ARG A 117 0.50 -5.86 -3.51
N ASP A 118 1.40 -6.83 -3.66
CA ASP A 118 2.75 -6.84 -3.11
C ASP A 118 3.83 -6.43 -4.13
N ASP A 119 3.44 -6.05 -5.35
CA ASP A 119 4.26 -5.30 -6.27
C ASP A 119 4.13 -3.80 -6.02
N PHE A 120 5.27 -3.08 -5.96
CA PHE A 120 5.27 -1.65 -5.63
C PHE A 120 4.62 -0.81 -6.74
N SER A 121 4.94 -1.07 -8.00
CA SER A 121 4.43 -0.29 -9.14
C SER A 121 2.91 -0.41 -9.26
N ASP A 122 2.38 -1.61 -9.10
CA ASP A 122 0.93 -1.86 -9.12
C ASP A 122 0.22 -1.23 -7.92
N ALA A 123 0.80 -1.34 -6.72
CA ALA A 123 0.22 -0.79 -5.52
C ALA A 123 0.22 0.74 -5.50
N ILE A 124 1.26 1.38 -6.06
CA ILE A 124 1.31 2.85 -6.13
C ILE A 124 0.37 3.37 -7.22
N ASP A 125 0.22 2.68 -8.35
CA ASP A 125 -0.79 3.00 -9.37
C ASP A 125 -2.20 2.88 -8.81
N PHE A 126 -2.48 1.85 -8.01
CA PHE A 126 -3.75 1.70 -7.29
C PHE A 126 -4.04 2.88 -6.36
N ILE A 127 -3.05 3.35 -5.59
CA ILE A 127 -3.23 4.52 -4.70
C ILE A 127 -3.53 5.78 -5.54
N GLY A 128 -2.82 5.99 -6.64
CA GLY A 128 -3.07 7.08 -7.57
C GLY A 128 -4.48 7.03 -8.17
N TRP A 129 -4.91 5.86 -8.66
CA TRP A 129 -6.27 5.61 -9.15
C TRP A 129 -7.32 5.92 -8.08
N TYR A 130 -7.13 5.44 -6.86
CA TYR A 130 -8.10 5.63 -5.77
C TYR A 130 -8.24 7.11 -5.39
N ALA A 131 -7.14 7.84 -5.29
CA ALA A 131 -7.12 9.26 -5.00
C ALA A 131 -7.76 10.08 -6.14
N ASN A 132 -7.52 9.73 -7.39
CA ASN A 132 -8.20 10.33 -8.54
C ASN A 132 -9.71 10.05 -8.53
N ARG A 133 -10.11 8.83 -8.18
CA ARG A 133 -11.53 8.45 -8.01
C ARG A 133 -12.19 9.26 -6.87
N SER A 134 -11.47 9.50 -5.79
CA SER A 134 -11.93 10.35 -4.68
C SER A 134 -12.10 11.80 -5.13
N TYR A 135 -11.20 12.34 -5.94
CA TYR A 135 -11.36 13.65 -6.56
C TYR A 135 -12.63 13.70 -7.45
N ILE A 136 -12.81 12.76 -8.35
CA ILE A 136 -13.95 12.73 -9.28
C ILE A 136 -15.28 12.59 -8.54
N ARG A 137 -15.35 11.72 -7.53
CA ARG A 137 -16.61 11.37 -6.87
C ARG A 137 -16.96 12.25 -5.68
N LEU A 138 -15.97 12.82 -5.01
CA LEU A 138 -16.12 13.53 -3.74
C LEU A 138 -15.66 15.00 -3.81
N GLY A 139 -14.98 15.41 -4.89
CA GLY A 139 -14.44 16.77 -5.03
C GLY A 139 -13.22 17.04 -4.14
N ILE A 140 -12.57 16.00 -3.59
CA ILE A 140 -11.39 16.16 -2.75
C ILE A 140 -10.20 16.52 -3.63
N ALA A 141 -9.50 17.63 -3.35
CA ALA A 141 -8.31 17.99 -4.10
C ALA A 141 -7.25 16.87 -4.03
N LYS A 142 -6.62 16.55 -5.17
CA LYS A 142 -5.61 15.48 -5.27
C LYS A 142 -4.39 15.74 -4.37
N SER A 143 -4.11 17.01 -4.06
CA SER A 143 -3.04 17.44 -3.15
C SER A 143 -3.45 17.48 -1.66
N ASP A 144 -4.72 17.20 -1.34
CA ASP A 144 -5.21 17.20 0.04
C ASP A 144 -5.01 15.83 0.69
N ALA A 145 -3.80 15.56 1.15
CA ALA A 145 -3.43 14.27 1.74
C ALA A 145 -4.34 13.85 2.91
N LYS A 146 -4.81 14.82 3.71
CA LYS A 146 -5.70 14.55 4.85
C LYS A 146 -7.02 13.95 4.41
N TYR A 147 -7.74 14.63 3.53
CA TYR A 147 -9.06 14.17 3.11
C TYR A 147 -8.99 13.05 2.07
N GLN A 148 -7.91 12.96 1.29
CA GLN A 148 -7.62 11.78 0.46
C GLN A 148 -7.49 10.53 1.32
N TYR A 149 -6.76 10.62 2.44
CA TYR A 149 -6.63 9.49 3.37
C TYR A 149 -7.96 9.14 4.05
N VAL A 150 -8.75 10.14 4.48
CA VAL A 150 -10.10 9.87 5.03
C VAL A 150 -10.97 9.12 4.03
N ALA A 151 -10.96 9.54 2.76
CA ALA A 151 -11.73 8.86 1.71
C ALA A 151 -11.18 7.46 1.40
N TYR A 152 -9.87 7.28 1.48
CA TYR A 152 -9.20 5.98 1.32
C TYR A 152 -9.68 4.98 2.38
N HIS A 153 -9.70 5.40 3.64
CA HIS A 153 -10.09 4.57 4.78
C HIS A 153 -11.60 4.29 4.84
N GLU A 154 -12.43 5.32 4.64
CA GLU A 154 -13.90 5.22 4.82
C GLU A 154 -14.64 4.76 3.55
N GLY A 155 -13.98 4.84 2.40
CA GLY A 155 -14.62 4.72 1.11
C GLY A 155 -15.53 5.90 0.77
N VAL A 156 -16.07 5.91 -0.46
CA VAL A 156 -16.93 6.99 -0.97
C VAL A 156 -18.18 7.19 -0.11
N TRP A 157 -18.83 6.12 0.30
CA TRP A 157 -20.04 6.19 1.10
C TRP A 157 -19.78 6.63 2.54
N GLY A 158 -18.74 6.09 3.18
CA GLY A 158 -18.33 6.49 4.52
C GLY A 158 -17.93 7.97 4.59
N TYR A 159 -17.22 8.46 3.58
CA TYR A 159 -16.89 9.87 3.46
C TYR A 159 -18.14 10.76 3.33
N ARG A 160 -19.07 10.41 2.44
CA ARG A 160 -20.31 11.16 2.24
C ARG A 160 -21.21 11.20 3.46
N SER A 161 -21.24 10.12 4.23
CA SER A 161 -22.03 10.04 5.48
C SER A 161 -21.49 10.94 6.60
N LYS A 162 -20.26 11.46 6.43
CA LYS A 162 -19.55 12.31 7.40
C LYS A 162 -19.32 11.65 8.78
N HIS A 163 -19.41 10.32 8.88
CA HIS A 163 -19.16 9.61 10.14
C HIS A 163 -17.75 9.84 10.66
N TYR A 164 -16.78 10.03 9.76
CA TYR A 164 -15.40 10.35 10.11
C TYR A 164 -15.27 11.62 10.99
N LEU A 165 -16.24 12.55 10.94
CA LEU A 165 -16.23 13.75 11.80
C LEU A 165 -16.30 13.41 13.28
N LYS A 166 -16.93 12.29 13.63
CA LYS A 166 -17.05 11.78 15.00
C LYS A 166 -15.95 10.75 15.35
N ASN A 167 -15.18 10.30 14.37
CA ASN A 167 -14.09 9.33 14.55
C ASN A 167 -12.78 10.05 14.90
N ALA A 168 -12.56 10.34 16.19
CA ALA A 168 -11.36 11.05 16.64
C ALA A 168 -10.05 10.29 16.33
N PRO A 169 -9.96 8.95 16.47
CA PRO A 169 -8.79 8.19 16.03
C PRO A 169 -8.47 8.40 14.54
N LEU A 170 -9.43 8.26 13.65
CA LEU A 170 -9.22 8.44 12.20
C LEU A 170 -8.74 9.87 11.87
N LYS A 171 -9.32 10.88 12.51
CA LYS A 171 -8.88 12.28 12.31
C LYS A 171 -7.41 12.47 12.68
N LYS A 172 -6.96 11.88 13.80
CA LYS A 172 -5.54 11.94 14.23
C LYS A 172 -4.62 11.27 13.21
N VAL A 173 -5.05 10.12 12.66
CA VAL A 173 -4.28 9.42 11.62
C VAL A 173 -4.23 10.25 10.32
N ALA A 174 -5.36 10.80 9.87
CA ALA A 174 -5.40 11.66 8.68
C ALA A 174 -4.52 12.91 8.82
N GLU A 175 -4.45 13.51 10.01
CA GLU A 175 -3.54 14.62 10.31
C GLU A 175 -2.06 14.18 10.32
N LYS A 176 -1.78 12.93 10.73
CA LYS A 176 -0.43 12.35 10.63
C LYS A 176 -0.03 12.18 9.17
N VAL A 177 -0.93 11.69 8.32
CA VAL A 177 -0.69 11.55 6.87
C VAL A 177 -0.43 12.91 6.22
N GLU A 178 -1.22 13.93 6.54
CA GLU A 178 -1.00 15.29 6.06
C GLU A 178 0.39 15.83 6.43
N ARG A 179 0.78 15.67 7.70
CA ARG A 179 2.13 16.09 8.13
C ARG A 179 3.22 15.31 7.41
N ARG A 180 3.03 14.00 7.20
CA ARG A 180 3.95 13.14 6.47
C ARG A 180 4.11 13.61 5.02
N ALA A 181 3.01 13.87 4.33
CA ALA A 181 3.05 14.38 2.96
C ALA A 181 3.84 15.70 2.87
N LYS A 182 3.64 16.63 3.82
CA LYS A 182 4.42 17.88 3.86
C LYS A 182 5.93 17.63 4.03
N VAL A 183 6.30 16.70 4.91
CA VAL A 183 7.72 16.31 5.12
C VAL A 183 8.28 15.67 3.84
N PHE A 184 7.58 14.72 3.26
CA PHE A 184 7.99 14.05 2.02
C PHE A 184 8.15 15.04 0.86
N LYS A 185 7.23 15.99 0.71
CA LYS A 185 7.36 17.06 -0.29
C LYS A 185 8.63 17.89 -0.10
N GLN A 186 8.97 18.24 1.15
CA GLN A 186 10.20 18.98 1.44
C GLN A 186 11.45 18.12 1.18
N GLN A 187 11.44 16.84 1.54
CA GLN A 187 12.54 15.92 1.26
C GLN A 187 12.79 15.79 -0.23
N LEU A 188 11.72 15.58 -1.03
CA LEU A 188 11.81 15.50 -2.49
C LEU A 188 12.38 16.77 -3.12
N SER A 189 12.00 17.95 -2.63
CA SER A 189 12.52 19.21 -3.17
C SER A 189 14.04 19.39 -2.95
N ASN A 190 14.60 18.69 -1.97
CA ASN A 190 16.01 18.75 -1.62
C ASN A 190 16.79 17.51 -2.08
N CYS A 191 16.10 16.49 -2.57
CA CYS A 191 16.70 15.24 -3.01
C CYS A 191 17.28 15.36 -4.41
N LYS A 192 18.50 14.92 -4.59
CA LYS A 192 19.07 14.71 -5.93
C LYS A 192 18.75 13.28 -6.35
N MET A 193 17.78 13.16 -7.24
CA MET A 193 17.56 11.89 -7.93
C MET A 193 18.62 11.78 -9.03
N ASN A 194 19.36 10.67 -9.01
CA ASN A 194 20.41 10.39 -10.00
C ASN A 194 19.81 9.77 -11.25
#